data_5cc4ebac3342cc4db9fb296587642856
#
_entry.id   5cc4ebac3342cc4db9fb296587642856
#
_cell.length_a   1.000
_cell.length_b   1.000
_cell.length_c   1.000
_cell.angle_alpha   90.00
_cell.angle_beta   90.00
_cell.angle_gamma   90.00
#
_symmetry.space_group_name_H-M   'P 1'
#
loop_
_entity.id
_entity.type
_entity.pdbx_description
1 polymer ?
#
loop_
_entity_poly.entity_id
_entity_poly.type
_entity_poly.pdbx_seq_one_letter_code
_entity_poly.pdbx_strand_id
1 'polypeptide(L)'
;MKLLILNGPNLNLLGQREPDIYGRQSYDDLCKLIYEHAAAVGCQVELFQSNHEGTLIDAIQASRAGFGGIVINPGAYTHYSYAIYDALRCALVPAVE
;
A
#
# COMPACT_ATOMS: atom_id res chain seq x y z
N MET A 1 -16.52 5.60 2.30
CA MET A 1 -15.70 4.36 2.20
C MET A 1 -14.30 4.65 2.73
N LYS A 2 -13.74 3.71 3.45
CA LYS A 2 -12.38 3.81 3.97
C LYS A 2 -11.51 2.74 3.31
N LEU A 3 -10.40 3.17 2.72
CA LEU A 3 -9.46 2.28 2.02
C LEU A 3 -8.14 2.19 2.77
N LEU A 4 -7.57 1.00 2.81
CA LEU A 4 -6.21 0.78 3.28
C LEU A 4 -5.28 0.79 2.08
N ILE A 5 -4.27 1.67 2.12
CA ILE A 5 -3.26 1.77 1.06
C ILE A 5 -1.97 1.19 1.63
N LEU A 6 -1.56 0.06 1.10
CA LEU A 6 -0.35 -0.64 1.55
C LEU A 6 0.77 -0.50 0.54
N ASN A 7 1.91 -0.01 1.01
CA ASN A 7 3.11 0.16 0.19
C ASN A 7 4.23 -0.72 0.75
N GLY A 8 4.74 -1.59 -0.11
CA GLY A 8 5.74 -2.59 0.25
C GLY A 8 7.18 -2.09 0.30
N PRO A 9 8.12 -3.04 0.23
CA PRO A 9 9.53 -2.75 0.43
C PRO A 9 10.09 -1.69 -0.50
N ASN A 10 10.97 -0.87 0.04
CA ASN A 10 11.75 0.14 -0.66
C ASN A 10 10.96 1.35 -1.17
N LEU A 11 9.62 1.35 -1.05
CA LEU A 11 8.83 2.50 -1.48
C LEU A 11 9.09 3.72 -0.61
N ASN A 12 9.55 3.52 0.64
CA ASN A 12 9.99 4.60 1.49
C ASN A 12 11.23 5.35 0.95
N LEU A 13 11.92 4.74 -0.02
CA LEU A 13 13.13 5.32 -0.64
C LEU A 13 12.85 5.97 -1.99
N LEU A 14 11.59 6.17 -2.36
CA LEU A 14 11.25 6.86 -3.61
C LEU A 14 11.95 8.22 -3.68
N GLY A 15 12.48 8.53 -4.87
CA GLY A 15 13.21 9.76 -5.12
C GLY A 15 14.67 9.71 -4.71
N GLN A 16 15.10 8.71 -3.95
CA GLN A 16 16.47 8.56 -3.45
C GLN A 16 17.26 7.52 -4.24
N ARG A 17 16.56 6.66 -5.01
CA ARG A 17 17.17 5.57 -5.75
C ARG A 17 17.06 5.84 -7.25
N GLU A 18 18.23 5.95 -7.91
CA GLU A 18 18.31 6.12 -9.36
C GLU A 18 17.31 7.14 -9.90
N PRO A 19 17.37 8.41 -9.44
CA PRO A 19 16.34 9.40 -9.77
C PRO A 19 16.24 9.70 -11.27
N ASP A 20 17.29 9.47 -12.04
CA ASP A 20 17.27 9.66 -13.49
C ASP A 20 16.43 8.60 -14.21
N ILE A 21 16.19 7.46 -13.57
CA ILE A 21 15.40 6.35 -14.11
C ILE A 21 13.99 6.34 -13.53
N TYR A 22 13.87 6.45 -12.21
CA TYR A 22 12.60 6.27 -11.49
C TYR A 22 11.92 7.57 -11.08
N GLY A 23 12.56 8.72 -11.34
CA GLY A 23 12.02 10.01 -10.97
C GLY A 23 12.49 10.48 -9.60
N ARG A 24 12.15 11.74 -9.26
CA ARG A 24 12.63 12.41 -8.05
C ARG A 24 11.56 12.62 -7.00
N GLN A 25 10.33 12.20 -7.26
CA GLN A 25 9.27 12.30 -6.28
C GLN A 25 9.56 11.39 -5.09
N SER A 26 9.40 11.95 -3.89
CA SER A 26 9.61 11.19 -2.66
C SER A 26 8.39 10.35 -2.29
N TYR A 27 8.56 9.49 -1.29
CA TYR A 27 7.43 8.78 -0.71
C TYR A 27 6.42 9.75 -0.09
N ASP A 28 6.90 10.84 0.55
CA ASP A 28 6.02 11.86 1.10
C ASP A 28 5.19 12.53 0.00
N ASP A 29 5.79 12.77 -1.17
CA ASP A 29 5.06 13.31 -2.32
C ASP A 29 3.96 12.34 -2.78
N LEU A 30 4.25 11.05 -2.80
CA LEU A 30 3.26 10.02 -3.12
C LEU A 30 2.11 10.02 -2.12
N CYS A 31 2.42 10.06 -0.84
CA CYS A 31 1.39 10.09 0.21
C CYS A 31 0.50 11.32 0.08
N LYS A 32 1.09 12.48 -0.18
CA LYS A 32 0.35 13.72 -0.38
C LYS A 32 -0.60 13.60 -1.57
N LEU A 33 -0.13 13.07 -2.68
CA LEU A 33 -0.94 12.86 -3.88
C LEU A 33 -2.14 11.94 -3.58
N ILE A 34 -1.92 10.86 -2.83
CA ILE A 34 -2.99 9.92 -2.47
C ILE A 34 -4.03 10.60 -1.58
N TYR A 35 -3.61 11.36 -0.57
CA TYR A 35 -4.54 12.08 0.30
C TYR A 35 -5.33 13.13 -0.46
N GLU A 36 -4.71 13.87 -1.36
CA GLU A 36 -5.38 14.89 -2.16
C GLU A 36 -6.44 14.25 -3.07
N HIS A 37 -6.09 13.14 -3.72
CA HIS A 37 -7.03 12.45 -4.59
C HIS A 37 -8.20 11.85 -3.80
N ALA A 38 -7.92 11.24 -2.66
CA ALA A 38 -8.95 10.66 -1.80
C ALA A 38 -9.94 11.73 -1.34
N ALA A 39 -9.44 12.90 -0.95
CA ALA A 39 -10.29 14.02 -0.55
C ALA A 39 -11.17 14.48 -1.71
N ALA A 40 -10.62 14.55 -2.92
CA ALA A 40 -11.36 14.99 -4.11
C ALA A 40 -12.51 14.05 -4.45
N VAL A 41 -12.37 12.75 -4.21
CA VAL A 41 -13.43 11.76 -4.51
C VAL A 41 -14.28 11.40 -3.28
N GLY A 42 -14.04 12.04 -2.15
CA GLY A 42 -14.84 11.80 -0.93
C GLY A 42 -14.53 10.48 -0.23
N CYS A 43 -13.30 10.00 -0.32
CA CYS A 43 -12.87 8.72 0.25
C CYS A 43 -11.90 8.96 1.41
N GLN A 44 -12.03 8.18 2.48
CA GLN A 44 -11.04 8.15 3.55
C GLN A 44 -9.97 7.11 3.24
N VAL A 45 -8.73 7.42 3.57
CA VAL A 45 -7.62 6.48 3.37
C VAL A 45 -6.73 6.43 4.60
N GLU A 46 -6.17 5.26 4.86
CA GLU A 46 -5.02 5.09 5.73
C GLU A 46 -3.87 4.53 4.91
N LEU A 47 -2.72 5.15 5.00
CA LEU A 47 -1.51 4.73 4.30
C LEU A 47 -0.58 4.03 5.28
N PHE A 48 -0.03 2.91 4.83
CA PHE A 48 0.93 2.15 5.62
C PHE A 48 2.03 1.63 4.69
N GLN A 49 3.28 1.81 5.09
CA GLN A 49 4.44 1.32 4.35
C GLN A 49 5.27 0.43 5.25
N SER A 50 5.75 -0.69 4.74
CA SER A 50 6.66 -1.56 5.45
C SER A 50 7.55 -2.33 4.49
N ASN A 51 8.79 -2.57 4.94
CA ASN A 51 9.73 -3.46 4.27
C ASN A 51 9.58 -4.91 4.73
N HIS A 52 8.71 -5.16 5.72
CA HIS A 52 8.56 -6.47 6.35
C HIS A 52 7.30 -7.15 5.88
N GLU A 53 7.45 -8.34 5.32
CA GLU A 53 6.32 -9.13 4.82
C GLU A 53 5.29 -9.41 5.91
N GLY A 54 5.74 -9.83 7.10
CA GLY A 54 4.84 -10.12 8.22
C GLY A 54 4.03 -8.92 8.67
N THR A 55 4.65 -7.74 8.68
CA THR A 55 3.95 -6.51 9.04
C THR A 55 2.87 -6.15 8.02
N LEU A 56 3.14 -6.37 6.74
CA LEU A 56 2.13 -6.17 5.69
C LEU A 56 0.96 -7.16 5.85
N ILE A 57 1.27 -8.40 6.17
CA ILE A 57 0.25 -9.43 6.42
C ILE A 57 -0.63 -9.04 7.62
N ASP A 58 -0.03 -8.57 8.70
CA ASP A 58 -0.77 -8.13 9.88
C ASP A 58 -1.70 -6.97 9.56
N ALA A 59 -1.24 -6.02 8.74
CA ALA A 59 -2.06 -4.90 8.30
C ALA A 59 -3.25 -5.37 7.44
N ILE A 60 -3.02 -6.32 6.55
CA ILE A 60 -4.08 -6.93 5.74
C ILE A 60 -5.13 -7.59 6.62
N GLN A 61 -4.71 -8.36 7.61
CA GLN A 61 -5.62 -9.01 8.54
C GLN A 61 -6.45 -8.00 9.34
N ALA A 62 -5.80 -6.93 9.80
CA ALA A 62 -6.48 -5.88 10.55
C ALA A 62 -7.50 -5.10 9.71
N SER A 63 -7.36 -5.10 8.40
CA SER A 63 -8.27 -4.39 7.49
C SER A 63 -9.70 -4.93 7.49
N ARG A 64 -9.90 -6.13 8.02
CA ARG A 64 -11.24 -6.71 8.15
C ARG A 64 -12.15 -5.86 9.03
N ALA A 65 -11.58 -5.05 9.91
CA ALA A 65 -12.33 -4.19 10.81
C ALA A 65 -12.31 -2.74 10.30
N GLY A 66 -13.39 -2.33 9.64
CA GLY A 66 -13.61 -0.92 9.28
C GLY A 66 -13.14 -0.47 7.91
N PHE A 67 -12.54 -1.35 7.10
CA PHE A 67 -12.10 -0.99 5.75
C PHE A 67 -13.02 -1.59 4.70
N GLY A 68 -13.28 -0.81 3.64
CA GLY A 68 -14.08 -1.26 2.50
C GLY A 68 -13.25 -1.81 1.34
N GLY A 69 -11.94 -1.61 1.36
CA GLY A 69 -11.05 -2.09 0.31
C GLY A 69 -9.58 -1.89 0.64
N ILE A 70 -8.74 -2.57 -0.11
CA ILE A 70 -7.29 -2.49 -0.01
C ILE A 70 -6.72 -2.15 -1.38
N VAL A 71 -5.82 -1.17 -1.43
CA VAL A 71 -4.97 -0.90 -2.59
C VAL A 71 -3.54 -1.23 -2.16
N ILE A 72 -2.89 -2.15 -2.84
CA ILE A 72 -1.58 -2.63 -2.43
C ILE A 72 -0.57 -2.53 -3.57
N ASN A 73 0.60 -1.97 -3.25
CA ASN A 73 1.79 -2.09 -4.07
C ASN A 73 2.81 -2.91 -3.29
N PRO A 74 2.89 -4.23 -3.52
CA PRO A 74 3.75 -5.09 -2.72
C PRO A 74 5.24 -4.99 -3.06
N GLY A 75 5.62 -4.16 -4.05
CA GLY A 75 7.00 -4.04 -4.47
C GLY A 75 7.55 -5.36 -5.00
N ALA A 76 8.77 -5.72 -4.60
CA ALA A 76 9.38 -6.96 -5.05
C ALA A 76 8.64 -8.22 -4.59
N TYR A 77 7.82 -8.13 -3.53
CA TYR A 77 7.01 -9.27 -3.09
C TYR A 77 5.97 -9.69 -4.13
N THR A 78 5.66 -8.86 -5.10
CA THR A 78 4.79 -9.21 -6.23
C THR A 78 5.24 -10.52 -6.89
N HIS A 79 6.52 -10.77 -6.93
CA HIS A 79 7.09 -11.89 -7.68
C HIS A 79 7.18 -13.20 -6.88
N TYR A 80 7.12 -13.14 -5.56
CA TYR A 80 7.39 -14.34 -4.77
C TYR A 80 6.65 -14.48 -3.44
N SER A 81 5.87 -13.49 -3.02
CA SER A 81 5.19 -13.60 -1.73
C SER A 81 3.83 -14.27 -1.87
N TYR A 82 3.80 -15.57 -1.69
CA TYR A 82 2.55 -16.31 -1.59
C TYR A 82 1.79 -15.97 -0.30
N ALA A 83 2.52 -15.64 0.77
CA ALA A 83 1.92 -15.32 2.05
C ALA A 83 1.07 -14.04 2.01
N ILE A 84 1.53 -13.00 1.29
CA ILE A 84 0.75 -11.77 1.11
C ILE A 84 -0.52 -12.07 0.32
N TYR A 85 -0.43 -12.81 -0.77
CA TYR A 85 -1.61 -13.13 -1.57
C TYR A 85 -2.62 -14.01 -0.82
N ASP A 86 -2.13 -14.93 -0.01
CA ASP A 86 -3.00 -15.73 0.85
C ASP A 86 -3.72 -14.86 1.89
N ALA A 87 -3.00 -13.91 2.51
CA ALA A 87 -3.58 -12.96 3.45
C ALA A 87 -4.69 -12.13 2.80
N LEU A 88 -4.48 -11.67 1.56
CA LEU A 88 -5.50 -10.91 0.84
C LEU A 88 -6.78 -11.72 0.63
N ARG A 89 -6.65 -13.03 0.36
CA ARG A 89 -7.80 -13.91 0.25
C ARG A 89 -8.54 -14.09 1.59
N CYS A 90 -7.79 -14.15 2.69
CA CYS A 90 -8.35 -14.31 4.02
C CYS A 90 -9.01 -13.04 4.57
N ALA A 91 -8.67 -11.89 4.03
CA ALA A 91 -9.13 -10.60 4.55
C ALA A 91 -10.62 -10.37 4.31
N LEU A 92 -11.21 -11.00 3.31
CA LEU A 92 -12.62 -10.82 2.93
C LEU A 92 -12.95 -9.38 2.55
N VAL A 93 -11.95 -8.63 2.10
CA VAL A 93 -12.07 -7.23 1.68
C VAL A 93 -11.57 -7.14 0.24
N PRO A 94 -12.29 -6.46 -0.67
CA PRO A 94 -11.80 -6.30 -2.04
C PRO A 94 -10.41 -5.65 -2.06
N ALA A 95 -9.55 -6.18 -2.92
CA ALA A 95 -8.18 -5.68 -3.03
C ALA A 95 -7.78 -5.52 -4.49
N VAL A 96 -7.05 -4.45 -4.79
CA VAL A 96 -6.44 -4.20 -6.09
C VAL A 96 -4.96 -3.90 -5.92
N GLU A 97 -4.19 -4.29 -6.90
CA GLU A 97 -2.75 -4.07 -6.96
C GLU A 97 -2.40 -2.85 -7.81
#